data_40a0d7c1d752833080b17135340f0455
#
_entry.id   40a0d7c1d752833080b17135340f0455
#
_cell.length_a   1.000
_cell.length_b   1.000
_cell.length_c   1.000
_cell.angle_alpha   90.00
_cell.angle_beta   90.00
_cell.angle_gamma   90.00
#
_symmetry.space_group_name_H-M   'P 1'
#
loop_
_entity.id
_entity.type
_entity.pdbx_description
1 polymer ?
#
loop_
_entity_poly.entity_id
_entity_poly.type
_entity_poly.pdbx_seq_one_letter_code
_entity_poly.pdbx_strand_id
1 'polypeptide(L)' 'MKELLEYILNGILGEGEFYVTEEVDGDFVRLFVKVEPEKAGLVIGKGGGTIKAIRSILRVKATLEKKGVSVNLAE' A
#
# COMPACT_ATOMS: atom_id res chain seq x y z
N MET A 1 0.63 -10.11 0.38
CA MET A 1 0.51 -8.72 0.86
C MET A 1 -0.11 -7.78 -0.17
N LYS A 2 0.11 -8.01 -1.43
CA LYS A 2 -0.52 -7.22 -2.49
C LYS A 2 -2.05 -7.22 -2.38
N GLU A 3 -2.64 -8.38 -2.15
CA GLU A 3 -4.10 -8.51 -2.04
C GLU A 3 -4.66 -7.72 -0.85
N LEU A 4 -3.95 -7.72 0.27
CA LEU A 4 -4.37 -6.95 1.44
C LEU A 4 -4.33 -5.45 1.14
N LEU A 5 -3.26 -4.99 0.48
CA LEU A 5 -3.15 -3.59 0.08
C LEU A 5 -4.26 -3.21 -0.91
N GLU A 6 -4.53 -4.07 -1.87
CA GLU A 6 -5.62 -3.84 -2.83
C GLU A 6 -6.97 -3.74 -2.12
N TYR A 7 -7.20 -4.58 -1.14
CA TYR A 7 -8.44 -4.53 -0.35
C TYR A 7 -8.58 -3.19 0.37
N ILE A 8 -7.51 -2.73 1.00
CA ILE A 8 -7.51 -1.45 1.72
C ILE A 8 -7.76 -0.28 0.76
N LEU A 9 -7.05 -0.27 -0.37
CA LEU A 9 -7.18 0.80 -1.36
C LEU A 9 -8.56 0.81 -2.01
N ASN A 10 -9.14 -0.36 -2.22
CA ASN A 10 -10.48 -0.48 -2.77
C ASN A 10 -11.51 0.19 -1.85
N GLY A 11 -11.32 0.07 -0.53
CA GLY A 11 -12.18 0.73 0.45
C GLY A 11 -12.01 2.26 0.46
N ILE A 12 -10.85 2.76 0.09
CA ILE A 12 -10.55 4.20 0.09
C ILE A 12 -10.93 4.86 -1.24
N LEU A 13 -10.57 4.21 -2.36
CA LEU A 13 -10.65 4.81 -3.69
C LEU A 13 -11.77 4.28 -4.56
N GLY A 14 -12.21 3.07 -4.31
CA GLY A 14 -13.13 2.38 -5.20
C GLY A 14 -12.41 1.47 -6.18
N GLU A 15 -13.13 0.50 -6.70
CA GLU A 15 -12.60 -0.52 -7.59
C GLU A 15 -12.14 0.10 -8.92
N GLY A 16 -10.96 -0.33 -9.39
CA GLY A 16 -10.42 0.10 -10.68
C GLY A 16 -9.71 1.45 -10.67
N GLU A 17 -9.61 2.10 -9.53
CA GLU A 17 -9.04 3.45 -9.42
C GLU A 17 -7.54 3.45 -9.09
N PHE A 18 -6.91 2.29 -9.06
CA PHE A 18 -5.51 2.17 -8.67
C PHE A 18 -4.87 0.93 -9.28
N TYR A 19 -3.53 0.93 -9.28
CA TYR A 19 -2.74 -0.24 -9.64
C TYR A 19 -1.73 -0.52 -8.55
N VAL A 20 -1.54 -1.79 -8.20
CA VAL A 20 -0.53 -2.21 -7.23
C VAL A 20 0.43 -3.16 -7.92
N THR A 21 1.73 -2.87 -7.79
CA THR A 21 2.79 -3.73 -8.30
C THR A 21 3.59 -4.27 -7.11
N GLU A 22 3.99 -5.51 -7.17
CA GLU A 22 4.75 -6.15 -6.11
C GLU A 22 6.10 -6.64 -6.64
N GLU A 23 7.17 -6.31 -5.92
CA GLU A 23 8.50 -6.85 -6.15
C GLU A 23 8.91 -7.61 -4.89
N VAL A 24 9.38 -8.84 -5.07
CA VAL A 24 9.84 -9.68 -3.95
C VAL A 24 11.33 -9.93 -4.11
N ASP A 25 12.08 -9.61 -3.05
CA ASP A 25 13.51 -9.82 -3.00
C ASP A 25 13.84 -10.55 -1.70
N GLY A 26 13.99 -11.87 -1.78
CA GLY A 26 14.18 -12.70 -0.58
C GLY A 26 12.99 -12.58 0.36
N ASP A 27 13.25 -12.14 1.58
CA ASP A 27 12.21 -11.94 2.59
C ASP A 27 11.67 -10.52 2.63
N PHE A 28 12.02 -9.71 1.64
CA PHE A 28 11.54 -8.32 1.57
C PHE A 28 10.57 -8.14 0.40
N VAL A 29 9.45 -7.49 0.68
CA VAL A 29 8.41 -7.22 -0.31
C VAL A 29 8.29 -5.71 -0.51
N ARG A 30 8.41 -5.26 -1.74
CA ARG A 30 8.18 -3.85 -2.10
C ARG A 30 6.86 -3.74 -2.84
N LEU A 31 5.99 -2.90 -2.33
CA LEU A 31 4.70 -2.63 -2.96
C LEU A 31 4.69 -1.21 -3.49
N PHE A 32 4.26 -1.07 -4.73
CA PHE A 32 4.16 0.22 -5.40
C PHE A 32 2.71 0.46 -5.76
N VAL A 33 2.19 1.61 -5.36
CA VAL A 33 0.82 2.02 -5.63
C VAL A 33 0.85 3.13 -6.67
N LYS A 34 0.10 2.96 -7.74
CA LYS A 34 -0.07 3.99 -8.76
C LYS A 34 -1.53 4.43 -8.78
N VAL A 35 -1.74 5.71 -8.57
CA VAL A 35 -3.06 6.34 -8.62
C VAL A 35 -2.95 7.65 -9.38
N GLU A 36 -4.09 8.17 -9.84
CA GLU A 36 -4.09 9.49 -10.45
C GLU A 36 -3.67 10.54 -9.42
N PRO A 37 -2.91 11.58 -9.84
CA PRO A 37 -2.41 12.60 -8.91
C PRO A 37 -3.49 13.22 -8.03
N GLU A 38 -4.67 13.45 -8.57
CA GLU A 38 -5.79 14.01 -7.82
C GLU A 38 -6.32 13.09 -6.72
N LYS A 39 -6.04 11.78 -6.82
CA LYS A 39 -6.45 10.80 -5.82
C LYS A 39 -5.35 10.42 -4.84
N ALA A 40 -4.12 10.81 -5.13
CA ALA A 40 -2.99 10.51 -4.27
C ALA A 40 -3.19 11.07 -2.85
N GLY A 41 -3.82 12.23 -2.74
CA GLY A 41 -4.12 12.83 -1.45
C GLY A 41 -5.02 11.98 -0.56
N LEU A 42 -5.92 11.18 -1.16
CA LEU A 42 -6.78 10.28 -0.40
C LEU A 42 -5.98 9.12 0.20
N VAL A 43 -4.99 8.64 -0.54
CA VAL A 43 -4.12 7.55 -0.07
C VAL A 43 -3.18 8.04 1.03
N ILE A 44 -2.64 9.23 0.86
CA ILE A 44 -1.74 9.84 1.84
C ILE A 44 -2.50 10.22 3.10
N GLY A 45 -3.65 10.86 2.93
CA GLY A 45 -4.46 11.35 4.03
C GLY A 45 -3.90 12.62 4.64
N LYS A 46 -4.69 13.27 5.48
CA LYS A 46 -4.30 14.50 6.14
C LYS A 46 -3.09 14.25 7.04
N GLY A 47 -2.03 15.01 6.83
CA GLY A 47 -0.80 14.87 7.59
C GLY A 47 -0.10 13.53 7.41
N GLY A 48 -0.43 12.79 6.34
CA GLY A 48 0.14 11.47 6.08
C GLY A 48 -0.46 10.36 6.92
N GLY A 49 -1.59 10.60 7.58
CA GLY A 49 -2.18 9.65 8.51
C GLY A 49 -2.65 8.35 7.87
N THR A 50 -3.28 8.45 6.70
CA THR A 50 -3.80 7.25 6.01
C THR A 50 -2.67 6.35 5.54
N ILE A 51 -1.64 6.89 4.90
CA ILE A 51 -0.53 6.06 4.41
C ILE A 51 0.25 5.44 5.56
N LYS A 52 0.37 6.14 6.69
CA LYS A 52 1.01 5.57 7.88
C LYS A 52 0.21 4.40 8.43
N ALA A 53 -1.11 4.52 8.47
CA ALA A 53 -1.98 3.45 8.92
C ALA A 53 -1.88 2.23 7.99
N ILE A 54 -1.87 2.46 6.69
CA ILE A 54 -1.70 1.39 5.69
C ILE A 54 -0.39 0.66 5.92
N ARG A 55 0.70 1.40 6.08
CA ARG A 55 2.01 0.82 6.33
C ARG A 55 2.04 0.01 7.62
N SER A 56 1.39 0.50 8.67
CA SER A 56 1.33 -0.21 9.95
C SER A 56 0.60 -1.55 9.82
N ILE A 57 -0.52 -1.58 9.12
CA ILE A 57 -1.28 -2.81 8.89
C ILE A 57 -0.44 -3.82 8.12
N LEU A 58 0.24 -3.38 7.06
CA LEU A 58 1.06 -4.25 6.25
C LEU A 58 2.29 -4.76 6.99
N ARG A 59 2.86 -3.95 7.90
CA ARG A 59 3.97 -4.40 8.75
C ARG A 59 3.54 -5.51 9.69
N VAL A 60 2.34 -5.44 10.24
CA VAL A 60 1.81 -6.52 11.08
C VAL A 60 1.75 -7.80 10.28
N LYS A 61 1.18 -7.73 9.07
CA LYS A 61 1.10 -8.88 8.17
C LYS A 61 2.49 -9.43 7.84
N ALA A 62 3.43 -8.54 7.49
CA ALA A 62 4.80 -8.91 7.16
C ALA A 62 5.50 -9.60 8.33
N THR A 63 5.33 -9.05 9.53
CA THR A 63 5.92 -9.63 10.74
C THR A 63 5.39 -11.04 10.98
N LEU A 64 4.11 -11.26 10.80
CA LEU A 64 3.51 -12.58 10.93
C LEU A 64 4.06 -13.56 9.91
N GLU A 65 4.44 -13.09 8.74
CA GLU A 65 5.03 -13.91 7.67
C GLU A 65 6.56 -13.93 7.71
N LYS A 66 7.16 -13.28 8.71
CA LYS A 66 8.61 -13.15 8.86
C LYS A 66 9.26 -12.48 7.65
N LYS A 67 8.63 -11.41 7.15
CA LYS A 67 9.10 -10.64 6.00
C LYS A 67 9.18 -9.16 6.34
N GLY A 68 9.95 -8.42 5.55
CA GLY A 68 9.91 -6.98 5.56
C GLY A 68 8.98 -6.49 4.45
N VAL A 69 8.46 -5.28 4.58
CA VAL A 69 7.58 -4.70 3.57
C VAL A 69 7.80 -3.20 3.47
N SER A 70 7.72 -2.68 2.25
CA SER A 70 7.64 -1.24 2.02
C SER A 70 6.45 -0.94 1.11
N VAL A 71 5.81 0.19 1.34
CA VAL A 71 4.71 0.67 0.52
C VAL A 71 5.11 2.04 -0.02
N ASN A 72 5.14 2.16 -1.33
CA ASN A 72 5.59 3.36 -2.02
C ASN A 72 4.52 3.84 -2.98
N LEU A 73 4.33 5.15 -3.05
CA LEU A 73 3.47 5.75 -4.07
C LEU A 73 4.32 5.99 -5.31
N ALA A 74 3.90 5.43 -6.44
CA ALA A 74 4.54 5.68 -7.72
C ALA A 74 3.96 6.96 -8.31
N GLU A 75 4.82 7.78 -8.85
CA GLU A 75 4.41 9.02 -9.51
C GLU A 75 4.31 8.81 -11.03
#